data_9a4f6c30cafaa0b7e2c9e7fc683567b5
#
_entry.id   9a4f6c30cafaa0b7e2c9e7fc683567b5
#
_cell.length_a   1.000
_cell.length_b   1.000
_cell.length_c   1.000
_cell.angle_alpha   90.00
_cell.angle_beta   90.00
_cell.angle_gamma   90.00
#
_symmetry.space_group_name_H-M   'P 1'
#
loop_
_entity.id
_entity.type
_entity.pdbx_description
1 polymer ?
#
loop_
_entity_poly.entity_id
_entity_poly.type
_entity_poly.pdbx_seq_one_letter_code
_entity_poly.pdbx_strand_id
1 'polypeptide(L)'
;MHFKTILKSLKNKDMLKRIFIVLGILVAYRLLAHIPVPMGDAKTFKDAVSSLISKSDFTGFINLISGGGLASFSIILVGLSPYITSSIVFQLLSKAIPSLEELSEDGETGRRKINQWTRMLAVPLAVVQSIAYIYILYQSVVSSNTLSFTPTPRDWVVSVITMTAGSIILMWLGELITEQGIGNGTSMIIFASIISQFPSTLGSLGQQLFDIKNGSLNLFGWLELPVNPVLFWVALALFVVVILILYWLVKLNEAQRIITINYAKRIHGNSAYGGIKSILPLKLISAGVVPVIFATAFLSLPALVGQLISSMDKGNAMAKTISEIFTMPNASNFKTLYPNGINERWFIYPALYFLLVVLFTYFYTSIIFNTKEIADNLQKQGGFIEGVRPGITTANYLEKVMTRLNLFGALALGFIAMIPFITDYVAIMLSDAPMGLSLSGTGLLIVVTVALENLRQLDSRALMVTYDDYK
;
A
#
# COMPACT_ATOMS: atom_id res chain seq x y z
N MET A 1 -14.77 5.29 18.24
CA MET A 1 -13.35 5.34 18.68
C MET A 1 -13.26 5.94 20.07
N HIS A 2 -12.80 5.17 21.03
CA HIS A 2 -12.63 5.65 22.40
C HIS A 2 -11.21 6.23 22.60
N PHE A 3 -10.97 7.45 22.12
CA PHE A 3 -9.68 8.13 22.26
C PHE A 3 -9.18 8.17 23.72
N LYS A 4 -10.13 8.24 24.68
CA LYS A 4 -9.84 8.15 26.12
C LYS A 4 -9.29 6.78 26.53
N THR A 5 -9.68 5.69 25.88
CA THR A 5 -9.21 4.33 26.15
C THR A 5 -7.79 4.15 25.65
N ILE A 6 -7.49 4.67 24.45
CA ILE A 6 -6.13 4.67 23.89
C ILE A 6 -5.19 5.47 24.80
N LEU A 7 -5.59 6.67 25.25
CA LEU A 7 -4.78 7.47 26.19
C LEU A 7 -4.56 6.78 27.55
N LYS A 8 -5.55 6.00 28.02
CA LYS A 8 -5.40 5.19 29.23
C LYS A 8 -4.44 4.02 29.01
N SER A 9 -4.51 3.34 27.88
CA SER A 9 -3.64 2.22 27.55
C SER A 9 -2.19 2.63 27.32
N LEU A 10 -1.94 3.88 26.87
CA LEU A 10 -0.59 4.46 26.79
C LEU A 10 0.09 4.61 28.18
N LYS A 11 -0.67 4.50 29.29
CA LYS A 11 -0.08 4.43 30.65
C LYS A 11 0.43 3.03 31.01
N ASN A 12 0.04 1.99 30.27
CA ASN A 12 0.52 0.64 30.51
C ASN A 12 1.94 0.46 29.98
N LYS A 13 2.85 0.00 30.84
CA LYS A 13 4.28 -0.16 30.53
C LYS A 13 4.52 -1.13 29.35
N ASP A 14 3.72 -2.20 29.24
CA ASP A 14 3.89 -3.21 28.17
C ASP A 14 3.47 -2.66 26.80
N MET A 15 2.39 -1.89 26.75
CA MET A 15 1.97 -1.21 25.52
C MET A 15 2.99 -0.16 25.08
N LEU A 16 3.48 0.65 26.01
CA LEU A 16 4.54 1.62 25.73
C LEU A 16 5.80 0.94 25.20
N LYS A 17 6.24 -0.14 25.84
CA LYS A 17 7.42 -0.91 25.38
C LYS A 17 7.27 -1.38 23.93
N ARG A 18 6.12 -1.94 23.56
CA ARG A 18 5.83 -2.40 22.20
C ARG A 18 5.83 -1.25 21.18
N ILE A 19 5.20 -0.13 21.54
CA ILE A 19 5.18 1.07 20.69
C ILE A 19 6.60 1.60 20.47
N PHE A 20 7.43 1.68 21.54
CA PHE A 20 8.82 2.10 21.41
C PHE A 20 9.66 1.14 20.58
N ILE A 21 9.42 -0.18 20.66
CA ILE A 21 10.10 -1.16 19.80
C ILE A 21 9.74 -0.91 18.33
N VAL A 22 8.45 -0.75 18.03
CA VAL A 22 8.00 -0.46 16.65
C VAL A 22 8.58 0.84 16.13
N LEU A 23 8.57 1.92 16.93
CA LEU A 23 9.21 3.18 16.55
C LEU A 23 10.71 3.00 16.32
N GLY A 24 11.40 2.25 17.19
CA GLY A 24 12.82 1.92 17.01
C GLY A 24 13.11 1.18 15.71
N ILE A 25 12.25 0.22 15.33
CA ILE A 25 12.35 -0.52 14.05
C ILE A 25 12.14 0.44 12.87
N LEU A 26 11.16 1.36 12.95
CA LEU A 26 10.92 2.35 11.89
C LEU A 26 12.09 3.34 11.74
N VAL A 27 12.75 3.71 12.85
CA VAL A 27 13.98 4.52 12.81
C VAL A 27 15.11 3.72 12.16
N ALA A 28 15.29 2.45 12.53
CA ALA A 28 16.29 1.57 11.90
C ALA A 28 16.04 1.44 10.38
N TYR A 29 14.77 1.27 9.96
CA TYR A 29 14.39 1.30 8.55
C TYR A 29 14.84 2.61 7.87
N ARG A 30 14.61 3.77 8.50
CA ARG A 30 15.02 5.07 7.93
C ARG A 30 16.53 5.22 7.83
N LEU A 31 17.30 4.70 8.77
CA LEU A 31 18.75 4.68 8.69
C LEU A 31 19.22 3.83 7.51
N LEU A 32 18.66 2.64 7.32
CA LEU A 32 18.96 1.78 6.18
C LEU A 32 18.65 2.45 4.84
N ALA A 33 17.60 3.29 4.77
CA ALA A 33 17.25 4.04 3.56
C ALA A 33 18.30 5.06 3.13
N HIS A 34 19.22 5.42 4.00
CA HIS A 34 20.30 6.38 3.71
C HIS A 34 21.66 5.73 3.48
N ILE A 35 21.78 4.41 3.66
CA ILE A 35 23.03 3.69 3.37
C ILE A 35 23.11 3.43 1.86
N PRO A 36 24.08 4.04 1.14
CA PRO A 36 24.17 3.87 -0.29
C PRO A 36 24.71 2.47 -0.66
N VAL A 37 24.31 1.99 -1.82
CA VAL A 37 24.86 0.76 -2.42
C VAL A 37 26.31 1.03 -2.85
N PRO A 38 27.27 0.14 -2.55
CA PRO A 38 28.66 0.32 -2.92
C PRO A 38 28.87 0.05 -4.43
N MET A 39 28.58 1.05 -5.27
CA MET A 39 28.74 0.99 -6.72
C MET A 39 29.62 2.15 -7.19
N GLY A 40 30.93 1.96 -7.25
CA GLY A 40 31.87 2.96 -7.68
C GLY A 40 31.80 4.28 -6.91
N ASP A 41 31.75 5.41 -7.60
CA ASP A 41 31.57 6.72 -6.98
C ASP A 41 30.09 6.95 -6.65
N ALA A 42 29.74 6.68 -5.39
CA ALA A 42 28.38 6.77 -4.87
C ALA A 42 27.74 8.17 -5.03
N LYS A 43 28.55 9.25 -5.07
CA LYS A 43 28.05 10.62 -5.27
C LYS A 43 27.61 10.85 -6.70
N THR A 44 28.45 10.58 -7.66
CA THR A 44 28.15 10.76 -9.10
C THR A 44 26.97 9.92 -9.52
N PHE A 45 26.87 8.69 -9.00
CA PHE A 45 25.72 7.82 -9.29
C PHE A 45 24.42 8.33 -8.65
N LYS A 46 24.49 8.81 -7.41
CA LYS A 46 23.36 9.42 -6.72
C LYS A 46 22.82 10.66 -7.45
N ASP A 47 23.72 11.55 -7.89
CA ASP A 47 23.33 12.78 -8.61
C ASP A 47 22.72 12.45 -9.98
N ALA A 48 23.27 11.45 -10.66
CA ALA A 48 22.71 10.92 -11.90
C ALA A 48 21.31 10.30 -11.70
N VAL A 49 21.12 9.48 -10.66
CA VAL A 49 19.84 8.87 -10.32
C VAL A 49 18.80 9.93 -9.91
N SER A 50 19.20 10.94 -9.14
CA SER A 50 18.30 12.03 -8.76
C SER A 50 17.80 12.84 -9.98
N SER A 51 18.64 13.02 -10.99
CA SER A 51 18.25 13.64 -12.27
C SER A 51 17.31 12.78 -13.10
N LEU A 52 17.36 11.45 -12.94
CA LEU A 52 16.47 10.51 -13.61
C LEU A 52 15.09 10.43 -12.95
N ILE A 53 15.03 10.56 -11.62
CA ILE A 53 13.76 10.56 -10.87
C ILE A 53 12.84 11.69 -11.36
N SER A 54 13.41 12.84 -11.68
CA SER A 54 12.65 13.97 -12.23
C SER A 54 12.21 13.79 -13.69
N LYS A 55 12.77 12.81 -14.40
CA LYS A 55 12.53 12.57 -15.84
C LYS A 55 11.72 11.32 -16.16
N SER A 56 11.59 10.38 -15.22
CA SER A 56 10.92 9.09 -15.46
C SER A 56 9.92 8.76 -14.36
N ASP A 57 8.70 8.45 -14.76
CA ASP A 57 7.58 8.13 -13.86
C ASP A 57 7.78 6.83 -13.10
N PHE A 58 8.37 5.84 -13.76
CA PHE A 58 8.70 4.56 -13.13
C PHE A 58 9.66 4.73 -11.96
N THR A 59 10.67 5.57 -12.11
CA THR A 59 11.63 5.87 -11.04
C THR A 59 10.97 6.65 -9.88
N GLY A 60 10.02 7.54 -10.17
CA GLY A 60 9.22 8.24 -9.15
C GLY A 60 8.39 7.27 -8.30
N PHE A 61 7.74 6.31 -8.94
CA PHE A 61 6.95 5.29 -8.23
C PHE A 61 7.80 4.36 -7.37
N ILE A 62 8.94 3.87 -7.89
CA ILE A 62 9.88 3.07 -7.11
C ILE A 62 10.41 3.87 -5.92
N ASN A 63 10.73 5.15 -6.12
CA ASN A 63 11.20 6.02 -5.06
C ASN A 63 10.16 6.19 -3.94
N LEU A 64 8.88 6.23 -4.28
CA LEU A 64 7.79 6.32 -3.31
C LEU A 64 7.66 5.03 -2.48
N ILE A 65 7.67 3.86 -3.12
CA ILE A 65 7.56 2.57 -2.41
C ILE A 65 8.81 2.27 -1.58
N SER A 66 9.99 2.63 -2.08
CA SER A 66 11.26 2.45 -1.35
C SER A 66 11.50 3.49 -0.26
N GLY A 67 10.57 4.45 -0.06
CA GLY A 67 10.70 5.49 0.96
C GLY A 67 11.86 6.47 0.74
N GLY A 68 12.15 6.82 -0.52
CA GLY A 68 13.28 7.66 -0.89
C GLY A 68 14.58 6.88 -1.12
N GLY A 69 14.51 5.54 -1.05
CA GLY A 69 15.66 4.67 -1.24
C GLY A 69 16.29 4.80 -2.63
N LEU A 70 15.50 5.12 -3.65
CA LEU A 70 16.00 5.37 -5.00
C LEU A 70 16.79 6.69 -5.06
N ALA A 71 16.28 7.76 -4.47
CA ALA A 71 16.96 9.06 -4.46
C ALA A 71 18.31 9.02 -3.75
N SER A 72 18.44 8.16 -2.74
CA SER A 72 19.71 7.92 -2.03
C SER A 72 20.52 6.75 -2.59
N PHE A 73 20.02 6.07 -3.63
CA PHE A 73 20.58 4.81 -4.16
C PHE A 73 20.94 3.84 -3.04
N SER A 74 19.97 3.58 -2.17
CA SER A 74 20.19 2.86 -0.93
C SER A 74 20.12 1.34 -1.08
N ILE A 75 20.66 0.62 -0.11
CA ILE A 75 20.61 -0.85 -0.03
C ILE A 75 19.17 -1.39 -0.01
N ILE A 76 18.20 -0.58 0.42
CA ILE A 76 16.79 -0.95 0.45
C ILE A 76 16.00 -0.50 -0.78
N LEU A 77 16.66 -0.19 -1.88
CA LEU A 77 16.04 0.31 -3.12
C LEU A 77 14.95 -0.62 -3.65
N VAL A 78 15.16 -1.92 -3.61
CA VAL A 78 14.17 -2.94 -4.02
C VAL A 78 12.95 -2.96 -3.08
N GLY A 79 13.14 -2.55 -1.84
CA GLY A 79 12.08 -2.45 -0.84
C GLY A 79 11.45 -3.79 -0.48
N LEU A 80 10.13 -3.75 -0.20
CA LEU A 80 9.31 -4.92 0.12
C LEU A 80 8.68 -5.58 -1.12
N SER A 81 8.94 -5.05 -2.33
CA SER A 81 8.31 -5.53 -3.57
C SER A 81 8.46 -7.04 -3.79
N PRO A 82 9.64 -7.69 -3.61
CA PRO A 82 9.78 -9.14 -3.78
C PRO A 82 8.92 -9.94 -2.81
N TYR A 83 8.82 -9.49 -1.56
CA TYR A 83 8.01 -10.14 -0.55
C TYR A 83 6.51 -10.01 -0.84
N ILE A 84 6.06 -8.82 -1.24
CA ILE A 84 4.66 -8.58 -1.62
C ILE A 84 4.29 -9.46 -2.82
N THR A 85 5.13 -9.50 -3.85
CA THR A 85 4.92 -10.34 -5.04
C THR A 85 4.86 -11.82 -4.67
N SER A 86 5.79 -12.29 -3.85
CA SER A 86 5.80 -13.68 -3.35
C SER A 86 4.53 -14.00 -2.56
N SER A 87 4.08 -13.08 -1.70
CA SER A 87 2.85 -13.22 -0.92
C SER A 87 1.61 -13.33 -1.82
N ILE A 88 1.53 -12.50 -2.86
CA ILE A 88 0.44 -12.57 -3.86
C ILE A 88 0.43 -13.93 -4.55
N VAL A 89 1.61 -14.38 -5.02
CA VAL A 89 1.74 -15.67 -5.70
C VAL A 89 1.24 -16.81 -4.81
N PHE A 90 1.70 -16.88 -3.55
CA PHE A 90 1.24 -17.95 -2.65
C PHE A 90 -0.23 -17.83 -2.27
N GLN A 91 -0.77 -16.65 -2.11
CA GLN A 91 -2.21 -16.46 -1.84
C GLN A 91 -3.07 -16.89 -3.04
N LEU A 92 -2.65 -16.61 -4.27
CA LEU A 92 -3.32 -17.09 -5.48
C LEU A 92 -3.19 -18.61 -5.61
N LEU A 93 -2.00 -19.17 -5.40
CA LEU A 93 -1.75 -20.60 -5.46
C LEU A 93 -2.52 -21.39 -4.38
N SER A 94 -2.69 -20.81 -3.19
CA SER A 94 -3.45 -21.46 -2.10
C SER A 94 -4.93 -21.64 -2.43
N LYS A 95 -5.45 -20.90 -3.42
CA LYS A 95 -6.82 -21.11 -3.92
C LYS A 95 -6.89 -21.93 -5.20
N ALA A 96 -5.80 -21.98 -5.96
CA ALA A 96 -5.73 -22.72 -7.23
C ALA A 96 -5.36 -24.20 -7.02
N ILE A 97 -4.59 -24.51 -5.97
CA ILE A 97 -4.05 -25.85 -5.70
C ILE A 97 -4.71 -26.41 -4.44
N PRO A 98 -5.52 -27.52 -4.54
CA PRO A 98 -6.26 -28.08 -3.40
C PRO A 98 -5.37 -28.44 -2.20
N SER A 99 -4.18 -28.97 -2.41
CA SER A 99 -3.25 -29.31 -1.32
C SER A 99 -2.72 -28.09 -0.56
N LEU A 100 -2.63 -26.92 -1.22
CA LEU A 100 -2.28 -25.66 -0.56
C LEU A 100 -3.49 -25.04 0.14
N GLU A 101 -4.69 -25.25 -0.37
CA GLU A 101 -5.94 -24.85 0.27
C GLU A 101 -6.12 -25.60 1.59
N GLU A 102 -6.02 -26.93 1.59
CA GLU A 102 -6.05 -27.76 2.79
C GLU A 102 -4.99 -27.30 3.81
N LEU A 103 -3.76 -27.03 3.35
CA LEU A 103 -2.70 -26.51 4.22
C LEU A 103 -3.06 -25.12 4.80
N SER A 104 -3.72 -24.26 4.05
CA SER A 104 -4.15 -22.94 4.54
C SER A 104 -5.25 -23.03 5.58
N GLU A 105 -6.07 -24.06 5.53
CA GLU A 105 -7.16 -24.37 6.47
C GLU A 105 -6.67 -25.13 7.72
N ASP A 106 -5.45 -25.68 7.71
CA ASP A 106 -4.84 -26.42 8.81
C ASP A 106 -4.39 -25.50 9.99
N GLY A 107 -5.02 -24.35 10.12
CA GLY A 107 -4.85 -23.41 11.22
C GLY A 107 -3.48 -22.71 11.23
N GLU A 108 -2.91 -22.52 12.43
CA GLU A 108 -1.69 -21.74 12.59
C GLU A 108 -0.45 -22.46 12.01
N THR A 109 -0.42 -23.78 12.06
CA THR A 109 0.70 -24.59 11.55
C THR A 109 0.82 -24.50 10.04
N GLY A 110 -0.30 -24.59 9.33
CA GLY A 110 -0.33 -24.45 7.88
C GLY A 110 0.04 -23.04 7.43
N ARG A 111 -0.49 -22.01 8.09
CA ARG A 111 -0.14 -20.61 7.83
C ARG A 111 1.34 -20.33 8.02
N ARG A 112 1.98 -20.92 9.04
CA ARG A 112 3.43 -20.78 9.25
C ARG A 112 4.22 -21.40 8.10
N LYS A 113 3.83 -22.56 7.55
CA LYS A 113 4.49 -23.18 6.40
C LYS A 113 4.35 -22.31 5.14
N ILE A 114 3.15 -21.80 4.86
CA ILE A 114 2.93 -20.90 3.72
C ILE A 114 3.79 -19.65 3.84
N ASN A 115 3.88 -19.05 5.03
CA ASN A 115 4.75 -17.89 5.28
C ASN A 115 6.24 -18.23 5.05
N GLN A 116 6.70 -19.42 5.46
CA GLN A 116 8.08 -19.86 5.18
C GLN A 116 8.34 -19.97 3.68
N TRP A 117 7.44 -20.57 2.90
CA TRP A 117 7.58 -20.67 1.45
C TRP A 117 7.53 -19.30 0.77
N THR A 118 6.68 -18.40 1.26
CA THR A 118 6.64 -17.00 0.79
C THR A 118 8.01 -16.33 0.97
N ARG A 119 8.65 -16.50 2.13
CA ARG A 119 9.99 -15.96 2.38
C ARG A 119 11.04 -16.60 1.47
N MET A 120 10.99 -17.91 1.28
CA MET A 120 11.92 -18.61 0.40
C MET A 120 11.81 -18.14 -1.05
N LEU A 121 10.60 -17.90 -1.56
CA LEU A 121 10.39 -17.37 -2.91
C LEU A 121 10.76 -15.89 -3.02
N ALA A 122 10.64 -15.12 -1.94
CA ALA A 122 11.01 -13.71 -1.95
C ALA A 122 12.50 -13.48 -2.22
N VAL A 123 13.38 -14.41 -1.81
CA VAL A 123 14.85 -14.29 -2.03
C VAL A 123 15.23 -14.31 -3.51
N PRO A 124 14.87 -15.34 -4.31
CA PRO A 124 15.19 -15.33 -5.74
C PRO A 124 14.51 -14.18 -6.48
N LEU A 125 13.29 -13.78 -6.09
CA LEU A 125 12.63 -12.61 -6.66
C LEU A 125 13.39 -11.32 -6.35
N ALA A 126 13.94 -11.19 -5.14
CA ALA A 126 14.76 -10.03 -4.76
C ALA A 126 16.06 -9.97 -5.59
N VAL A 127 16.70 -11.11 -5.87
CA VAL A 127 17.89 -11.17 -6.76
C VAL A 127 17.53 -10.70 -8.16
N VAL A 128 16.47 -11.25 -8.74
CA VAL A 128 16.02 -10.89 -10.11
C VAL A 128 15.66 -9.41 -10.21
N GLN A 129 14.89 -8.88 -9.24
CA GLN A 129 14.53 -7.47 -9.22
C GLN A 129 15.74 -6.56 -8.98
N SER A 130 16.69 -6.96 -8.13
CA SER A 130 17.94 -6.20 -7.91
C SER A 130 18.75 -6.07 -9.20
N ILE A 131 18.93 -7.16 -9.94
CA ILE A 131 19.62 -7.16 -11.25
C ILE A 131 18.88 -6.22 -12.21
N ALA A 132 17.55 -6.34 -12.27
CA ALA A 132 16.71 -5.53 -13.14
C ALA A 132 16.85 -4.03 -12.86
N TYR A 133 16.73 -3.62 -11.60
CA TYR A 133 16.82 -2.21 -11.21
C TYR A 133 18.21 -1.63 -11.46
N ILE A 134 19.29 -2.36 -11.09
CA ILE A 134 20.65 -1.90 -11.34
C ILE A 134 20.87 -1.73 -12.85
N TYR A 135 20.42 -2.69 -13.67
CA TYR A 135 20.60 -2.62 -15.11
C TYR A 135 19.86 -1.43 -15.72
N ILE A 136 18.58 -1.21 -15.35
CA ILE A 136 17.79 -0.08 -15.84
C ILE A 136 18.44 1.25 -15.45
N LEU A 137 18.86 1.40 -14.20
CA LEU A 137 19.50 2.61 -13.72
C LEU A 137 20.84 2.86 -14.41
N TYR A 138 21.68 1.84 -14.52
CA TYR A 138 22.95 1.93 -15.22
C TYR A 138 22.77 2.38 -16.68
N GLN A 139 21.88 1.74 -17.42
CA GLN A 139 21.61 2.08 -18.81
C GLN A 139 21.05 3.51 -18.97
N SER A 140 20.21 3.94 -18.04
CA SER A 140 19.66 5.31 -18.04
C SER A 140 20.75 6.35 -17.77
N VAL A 141 21.68 6.07 -16.87
CA VAL A 141 22.80 6.96 -16.53
C VAL A 141 23.85 7.00 -17.65
N VAL A 142 24.17 5.86 -18.25
CA VAL A 142 25.07 5.80 -19.42
C VAL A 142 24.49 6.55 -20.62
N SER A 143 23.17 6.44 -20.86
CA SER A 143 22.51 7.15 -21.94
C SER A 143 22.53 8.67 -21.77
N SER A 144 22.67 9.18 -20.56
CA SER A 144 22.73 10.62 -20.26
C SER A 144 24.15 11.20 -20.30
N ASN A 145 25.16 10.42 -20.67
CA ASN A 145 26.59 10.81 -20.74
C ASN A 145 27.14 11.43 -19.45
N THR A 146 26.55 11.11 -18.30
CA THR A 146 26.92 11.66 -16.99
C THR A 146 27.96 10.83 -16.24
N LEU A 147 28.25 9.61 -16.70
CA LEU A 147 29.22 8.73 -16.05
C LEU A 147 30.55 8.73 -16.78
N SER A 148 31.60 9.07 -16.03
CA SER A 148 33.00 8.82 -16.38
C SER A 148 33.53 7.46 -15.90
N PHE A 149 32.64 6.62 -15.29
CA PHE A 149 32.99 5.37 -14.63
C PHE A 149 32.31 4.17 -15.27
N THR A 150 33.04 3.11 -15.58
CA THR A 150 32.54 1.80 -16.00
C THR A 150 32.54 0.83 -14.81
N PRO A 151 31.40 0.38 -14.31
CA PRO A 151 31.37 -0.56 -13.16
C PRO A 151 32.06 -1.86 -13.50
N THR A 152 32.87 -2.37 -12.58
CA THR A 152 33.50 -3.67 -12.73
C THR A 152 32.49 -4.80 -12.48
N PRO A 153 32.72 -6.03 -12.99
CA PRO A 153 31.83 -7.17 -12.67
C PRO A 153 31.68 -7.43 -11.17
N ARG A 154 32.73 -7.09 -10.39
CA ARG A 154 32.69 -7.17 -8.92
C ARG A 154 31.68 -6.20 -8.33
N ASP A 155 31.58 -4.96 -8.83
CA ASP A 155 30.66 -3.94 -8.35
C ASP A 155 29.22 -4.36 -8.60
N TRP A 156 28.96 -5.00 -9.74
CA TRP A 156 27.66 -5.60 -10.05
C TRP A 156 27.24 -6.66 -9.03
N VAL A 157 28.12 -7.63 -8.78
CA VAL A 157 27.82 -8.73 -7.84
C VAL A 157 27.59 -8.19 -6.43
N VAL A 158 28.47 -7.29 -5.96
CA VAL A 158 28.35 -6.70 -4.63
C VAL A 158 27.07 -5.89 -4.50
N SER A 159 26.71 -5.09 -5.51
CA SER A 159 25.48 -4.31 -5.49
C SER A 159 24.22 -5.19 -5.46
N VAL A 160 24.16 -6.25 -6.26
CA VAL A 160 23.03 -7.21 -6.26
C VAL A 160 22.90 -7.88 -4.90
N ILE A 161 23.99 -8.37 -4.33
CA ILE A 161 23.97 -9.01 -3.01
C ILE A 161 23.52 -8.03 -1.93
N THR A 162 24.03 -6.80 -1.95
CA THR A 162 23.71 -5.77 -0.96
C THR A 162 22.23 -5.37 -1.02
N MET A 163 21.67 -5.17 -2.22
CA MET A 163 20.27 -4.82 -2.41
C MET A 163 19.32 -5.98 -2.04
N THR A 164 19.72 -7.22 -2.38
CA THR A 164 18.99 -8.42 -1.98
C THR A 164 18.97 -8.55 -0.45
N ALA A 165 20.13 -8.39 0.20
CA ALA A 165 20.23 -8.40 1.66
C ALA A 165 19.36 -7.30 2.30
N GLY A 166 19.36 -6.09 1.73
CA GLY A 166 18.52 -4.98 2.18
C GLY A 166 17.02 -5.33 2.14
N SER A 167 16.56 -5.95 1.04
CA SER A 167 15.17 -6.40 0.91
C SER A 167 14.80 -7.49 1.95
N ILE A 168 15.70 -8.44 2.20
CA ILE A 168 15.49 -9.49 3.21
C ILE A 168 15.44 -8.89 4.62
N ILE A 169 16.32 -7.93 4.92
CA ILE A 169 16.30 -7.20 6.20
C ILE A 169 14.97 -6.47 6.38
N LEU A 170 14.46 -5.79 5.33
CA LEU A 170 13.17 -5.13 5.41
C LEU A 170 12.01 -6.09 5.67
N MET A 171 12.01 -7.24 4.99
CA MET A 171 11.04 -8.30 5.25
C MET A 171 11.07 -8.72 6.72
N TRP A 172 12.26 -8.97 7.26
CA TRP A 172 12.43 -9.35 8.67
C TRP A 172 11.99 -8.25 9.64
N LEU A 173 12.31 -6.97 9.36
CA LEU A 173 11.83 -5.84 10.16
C LEU A 173 10.30 -5.76 10.15
N GLY A 174 9.65 -6.02 9.01
CA GLY A 174 8.20 -6.10 8.90
C GLY A 174 7.59 -7.19 9.78
N GLU A 175 8.23 -8.36 9.84
CA GLU A 175 7.80 -9.45 10.72
C GLU A 175 7.96 -9.10 12.19
N LEU A 176 9.08 -8.51 12.59
CA LEU A 176 9.29 -8.05 13.96
C LEU A 176 8.21 -7.06 14.41
N ILE A 177 7.78 -6.14 13.53
CA ILE A 177 6.67 -5.24 13.82
C ILE A 177 5.37 -6.03 14.01
N THR A 178 5.09 -7.00 13.12
CA THR A 178 3.89 -7.83 13.20
C THR A 178 3.83 -8.64 14.50
N GLU A 179 4.96 -9.17 14.97
CA GLU A 179 5.08 -9.89 16.24
C GLU A 179 4.75 -9.00 17.47
N GLN A 180 5.04 -7.69 17.40
CA GLN A 180 4.60 -6.77 18.46
C GLN A 180 3.07 -6.60 18.49
N GLY A 181 2.38 -6.96 17.40
CA GLY A 181 0.91 -6.96 17.28
C GLY A 181 0.28 -5.57 17.29
N ILE A 182 0.96 -4.57 16.78
CA ILE A 182 0.47 -3.19 16.62
C ILE A 182 0.07 -2.93 15.17
N GLY A 183 -0.17 -3.96 14.40
CA GLY A 183 -0.54 -3.83 12.99
C GLY A 183 0.16 -4.85 12.11
N ASN A 184 -0.11 -4.77 10.82
CA ASN A 184 0.65 -5.51 9.82
C ASN A 184 1.96 -4.77 9.56
N GLY A 185 3.11 -5.40 9.88
CA GLY A 185 4.41 -4.76 9.81
C GLY A 185 4.82 -4.35 8.39
N THR A 186 4.43 -5.11 7.37
CA THR A 186 4.70 -4.72 5.97
C THR A 186 3.95 -3.45 5.58
N SER A 187 2.68 -3.35 5.96
CA SER A 187 1.87 -2.15 5.76
C SER A 187 2.43 -0.95 6.53
N MET A 188 2.98 -1.17 7.75
CA MET A 188 3.62 -0.13 8.56
C MET A 188 4.91 0.41 7.92
N ILE A 189 5.73 -0.45 7.32
CA ILE A 189 6.94 0.00 6.62
C ILE A 189 6.56 0.81 5.38
N ILE A 190 5.54 0.37 4.61
CA ILE A 190 5.05 1.13 3.45
C ILE A 190 4.47 2.49 3.89
N PHE A 191 3.70 2.51 4.98
CA PHE A 191 3.20 3.73 5.61
C PHE A 191 4.33 4.70 5.97
N ALA A 192 5.38 4.20 6.64
CA ALA A 192 6.56 5.00 6.98
C ALA A 192 7.32 5.49 5.74
N SER A 193 7.38 4.67 4.67
CA SER A 193 7.96 5.05 3.39
C SER A 193 7.27 6.26 2.79
N ILE A 194 5.94 6.22 2.71
CA ILE A 194 5.13 7.27 2.09
C ILE A 194 5.18 8.55 2.94
N ILE A 195 4.99 8.45 4.26
CA ILE A 195 5.05 9.62 5.15
C ILE A 195 6.39 10.32 5.08
N SER A 196 7.46 9.57 4.94
CA SER A 196 8.80 10.16 4.89
C SER A 196 9.05 11.05 3.68
N GLN A 197 8.29 10.85 2.59
CA GLN A 197 8.39 11.67 1.38
C GLN A 197 7.38 12.83 1.36
N PHE A 198 6.40 12.80 2.25
CA PHE A 198 5.37 13.84 2.33
C PHE A 198 5.92 15.26 2.46
N PRO A 199 6.94 15.53 3.31
CA PRO A 199 7.54 16.87 3.40
C PRO A 199 8.19 17.34 2.10
N SER A 200 8.86 16.46 1.35
CA SER A 200 9.49 16.81 0.08
C SER A 200 8.44 17.10 -1.01
N THR A 201 7.35 16.34 -1.03
CA THR A 201 6.22 16.59 -1.94
C THR A 201 5.54 17.92 -1.63
N LEU A 202 5.29 18.23 -0.36
CA LEU A 202 4.76 19.53 0.03
C LEU A 202 5.71 20.68 -0.30
N GLY A 203 7.03 20.47 -0.13
CA GLY A 203 8.05 21.43 -0.48
C GLY A 203 8.07 21.75 -1.98
N SER A 204 7.96 20.74 -2.83
CA SER A 204 7.90 20.91 -4.29
C SER A 204 6.62 21.62 -4.75
N LEU A 205 5.47 21.29 -4.15
CA LEU A 205 4.22 22.00 -4.38
C LEU A 205 4.32 23.49 -3.95
N GLY A 206 4.92 23.73 -2.79
CA GLY A 206 5.17 25.09 -2.31
C GLY A 206 6.03 25.88 -3.28
N GLN A 207 7.15 25.32 -3.76
CA GLN A 207 8.02 25.98 -4.74
C GLN A 207 7.29 26.30 -6.05
N GLN A 208 6.44 25.40 -6.55
CA GLN A 208 5.63 25.65 -7.74
C GLN A 208 4.58 26.74 -7.53
N LEU A 209 3.98 26.82 -6.35
CA LEU A 209 3.00 27.86 -6.00
C LEU A 209 3.65 29.25 -5.88
N PHE A 210 4.85 29.34 -5.31
CA PHE A 210 5.57 30.59 -5.07
C PHE A 210 6.53 30.99 -6.22
N ASP A 211 6.46 30.32 -7.38
CA ASP A 211 7.26 30.69 -8.55
C ASP A 211 6.67 31.95 -9.20
N ILE A 212 7.30 33.12 -8.88
CA ILE A 212 6.84 34.50 -9.16
C ILE A 212 6.86 34.83 -10.67
N LYS A 213 7.35 33.93 -11.54
CA LYS A 213 7.49 34.24 -12.99
C LYS A 213 6.17 34.50 -13.71
N ASN A 214 5.02 34.12 -13.13
CA ASN A 214 3.72 34.13 -13.80
C ASN A 214 2.64 35.02 -13.15
N GLY A 215 3.02 36.04 -12.36
CA GLY A 215 2.08 37.02 -11.83
C GLY A 215 1.83 36.95 -10.32
N SER A 216 1.16 37.98 -9.78
CA SER A 216 0.70 38.03 -8.39
C SER A 216 -0.82 37.88 -8.30
N LEU A 217 -1.30 37.18 -7.27
CA LEU A 217 -2.71 37.01 -6.99
C LEU A 217 -3.19 38.13 -6.06
N ASN A 218 -4.07 39.00 -6.55
CA ASN A 218 -4.72 40.04 -5.74
C ASN A 218 -6.01 39.46 -5.12
N LEU A 219 -5.95 39.13 -3.82
CA LEU A 219 -7.12 38.74 -3.04
C LEU A 219 -7.72 39.96 -2.36
N PHE A 220 -9.00 40.23 -2.61
CA PHE A 220 -9.77 41.36 -2.03
C PHE A 220 -9.21 42.77 -2.31
N GLY A 221 -8.31 42.97 -3.30
CA GLY A 221 -7.79 44.29 -3.68
C GLY A 221 -6.74 44.88 -2.73
N TRP A 222 -6.47 44.27 -1.56
CA TRP A 222 -5.50 44.78 -0.57
C TRP A 222 -4.42 43.74 -0.20
N LEU A 223 -4.59 42.48 -0.55
CA LEU A 223 -3.62 41.43 -0.28
C LEU A 223 -3.02 40.91 -1.61
N GLU A 224 -1.79 41.34 -1.90
CA GLU A 224 -1.01 40.84 -3.04
C GLU A 224 -0.17 39.64 -2.58
N LEU A 225 -0.58 38.43 -2.99
CA LEU A 225 0.20 37.22 -2.78
C LEU A 225 1.08 36.97 -4.01
N PRO A 226 2.39 36.74 -3.83
CA PRO A 226 3.30 36.40 -4.92
C PRO A 226 3.11 34.93 -5.33
N VAL A 227 1.94 34.60 -5.88
CA VAL A 227 1.51 33.23 -6.23
C VAL A 227 0.87 33.25 -7.60
N ASN A 228 1.11 32.24 -8.40
CA ASN A 228 0.42 32.07 -9.67
C ASN A 228 -1.10 31.86 -9.43
N PRO A 229 -1.98 32.76 -9.92
CA PRO A 229 -3.40 32.72 -9.60
C PRO A 229 -4.09 31.42 -10.07
N VAL A 230 -3.73 30.90 -11.23
CA VAL A 230 -4.32 29.66 -11.76
C VAL A 230 -3.90 28.46 -10.89
N LEU A 231 -2.61 28.36 -10.57
CA LEU A 231 -2.08 27.30 -9.74
C LEU A 231 -2.65 27.32 -8.32
N PHE A 232 -2.88 28.51 -7.76
CA PHE A 232 -3.46 28.66 -6.43
C PHE A 232 -4.89 28.10 -6.36
N TRP A 233 -5.76 28.47 -7.30
CA TRP A 233 -7.13 27.97 -7.34
C TRP A 233 -7.19 26.48 -7.61
N VAL A 234 -6.33 25.95 -8.48
CA VAL A 234 -6.23 24.51 -8.73
C VAL A 234 -5.74 23.79 -7.48
N ALA A 235 -4.71 24.29 -6.79
CA ALA A 235 -4.22 23.68 -5.55
C ALA A 235 -5.28 23.70 -4.43
N LEU A 236 -6.05 24.79 -4.32
CA LEU A 236 -7.17 24.88 -3.38
C LEU A 236 -8.26 23.87 -3.69
N ALA A 237 -8.66 23.76 -4.97
CA ALA A 237 -9.65 22.77 -5.40
C ALA A 237 -9.19 21.35 -5.10
N LEU A 238 -7.91 21.04 -5.38
CA LEU A 238 -7.31 19.73 -5.09
C LEU A 238 -7.25 19.45 -3.60
N PHE A 239 -6.93 20.42 -2.76
CA PHE A 239 -6.96 20.28 -1.31
C PHE A 239 -8.36 19.92 -0.80
N VAL A 240 -9.41 20.56 -1.33
CA VAL A 240 -10.80 20.21 -1.02
C VAL A 240 -11.13 18.77 -1.46
N VAL A 241 -10.70 18.37 -2.66
CA VAL A 241 -10.90 17.00 -3.16
C VAL A 241 -10.21 15.98 -2.26
N VAL A 242 -8.97 16.24 -1.82
CA VAL A 242 -8.25 15.39 -0.87
C VAL A 242 -9.03 15.24 0.44
N ILE A 243 -9.56 16.31 1.01
CA ILE A 243 -10.39 16.24 2.23
C ILE A 243 -11.64 15.40 2.00
N LEU A 244 -12.30 15.54 0.85
CA LEU A 244 -13.46 14.74 0.49
C LEU A 244 -13.11 13.26 0.36
N ILE A 245 -12.00 12.93 -0.29
CA ILE A 245 -11.48 11.55 -0.38
C ILE A 245 -11.25 10.98 1.01
N LEU A 246 -10.57 11.72 1.89
CA LEU A 246 -10.32 11.30 3.27
C LEU A 246 -11.60 11.05 4.03
N TYR A 247 -12.58 11.94 3.91
CA TYR A 247 -13.90 11.78 4.56
C TYR A 247 -14.60 10.51 4.07
N TRP A 248 -14.68 10.31 2.75
CA TRP A 248 -15.32 9.12 2.18
C TRP A 248 -14.58 7.83 2.55
N LEU A 249 -13.24 7.85 2.52
CA LEU A 249 -12.42 6.71 2.89
C LEU A 249 -12.64 6.28 4.34
N VAL A 250 -12.66 7.25 5.28
CA VAL A 250 -12.95 6.98 6.69
C VAL A 250 -14.36 6.39 6.85
N LYS A 251 -15.36 7.01 6.21
CA LYS A 251 -16.76 6.52 6.26
C LYS A 251 -16.91 5.11 5.74
N LEU A 252 -16.29 4.78 4.59
CA LEU A 252 -16.33 3.45 4.01
C LEU A 252 -15.60 2.42 4.86
N ASN A 253 -14.48 2.82 5.45
CA ASN A 253 -13.69 1.93 6.30
C ASN A 253 -14.38 1.65 7.66
N GLU A 254 -15.18 2.61 8.16
CA GLU A 254 -15.97 2.44 9.38
C GLU A 254 -17.35 1.79 9.12
N ALA A 255 -17.78 1.75 7.86
CA ALA A 255 -19.08 1.15 7.52
C ALA A 255 -19.08 -0.34 7.82
N GLN A 256 -20.06 -0.76 8.63
CA GLN A 256 -20.23 -2.16 9.05
C GLN A 256 -21.70 -2.54 9.09
N ARG A 257 -21.98 -3.79 8.74
CA ARG A 257 -23.29 -4.40 8.95
C ARG A 257 -23.28 -5.25 10.21
N ILE A 258 -24.14 -4.94 11.14
CA ILE A 258 -24.28 -5.66 12.41
C ILE A 258 -25.26 -6.80 12.22
N ILE A 259 -24.83 -8.04 12.52
CA ILE A 259 -25.68 -9.22 12.60
C ILE A 259 -25.84 -9.58 14.07
N THR A 260 -27.07 -9.72 14.55
CA THR A 260 -27.37 -10.13 15.92
C THR A 260 -27.29 -11.65 16.04
N ILE A 261 -26.55 -12.14 17.02
CA ILE A 261 -26.42 -13.53 17.39
C ILE A 261 -27.07 -13.73 18.74
N ASN A 262 -28.01 -14.67 18.81
CA ASN A 262 -28.65 -15.07 20.05
C ASN A 262 -28.02 -16.36 20.56
N TYR A 263 -27.65 -16.39 21.85
CA TYR A 263 -27.18 -17.62 22.52
C TYR A 263 -28.32 -18.26 23.31
N ALA A 264 -28.45 -19.59 23.20
CA ALA A 264 -29.44 -20.34 23.91
C ALA A 264 -29.27 -20.19 25.42
N LYS A 265 -30.40 -20.02 26.16
CA LYS A 265 -30.39 -20.03 27.61
C LYS A 265 -30.12 -21.46 28.08
N ARG A 266 -29.13 -21.66 28.94
CA ARG A 266 -28.91 -22.92 29.66
C ARG A 266 -29.53 -22.79 31.06
N ILE A 267 -30.45 -23.68 31.36
CA ILE A 267 -31.05 -23.77 32.70
C ILE A 267 -30.28 -24.85 33.47
N HIS A 268 -29.68 -24.49 34.58
CA HIS A 268 -29.02 -25.44 35.49
C HIS A 268 -29.64 -25.29 36.88
N GLY A 269 -30.48 -26.24 37.26
CA GLY A 269 -31.32 -26.16 38.46
C GLY A 269 -32.33 -25.00 38.37
N ASN A 270 -32.37 -24.17 39.39
CA ASN A 270 -33.29 -23.03 39.47
C ASN A 270 -32.73 -21.73 38.89
N SER A 271 -31.53 -21.77 38.32
CA SER A 271 -30.82 -20.60 37.76
C SER A 271 -30.73 -20.69 36.24
N ALA A 272 -31.17 -19.66 35.53
CA ALA A 272 -31.07 -19.54 34.08
C ALA A 272 -29.78 -18.78 33.73
N TYR A 273 -28.81 -19.44 33.11
CA TYR A 273 -27.59 -18.86 32.60
C TYR A 273 -27.67 -18.74 31.08
N GLY A 274 -27.21 -17.61 30.51
CA GLY A 274 -27.18 -17.35 29.07
C GLY A 274 -28.36 -16.53 28.58
N GLY A 275 -28.64 -16.56 27.29
CA GLY A 275 -29.61 -15.67 26.64
C GLY A 275 -29.03 -14.27 26.37
N ILE A 276 -27.70 -14.18 26.27
CA ILE A 276 -27.02 -12.94 25.93
C ILE A 276 -27.13 -12.74 24.40
N LYS A 277 -27.51 -11.55 24.01
CA LYS A 277 -27.44 -11.12 22.60
C LYS A 277 -26.02 -10.61 22.33
N SER A 278 -25.36 -11.20 21.38
CA SER A 278 -24.06 -10.73 20.88
C SER A 278 -24.23 -10.15 19.47
N ILE A 279 -23.26 -9.38 19.04
CA ILE A 279 -23.24 -8.76 17.72
C ILE A 279 -22.02 -9.24 16.93
N LEU A 280 -22.24 -9.59 15.65
CA LEU A 280 -21.17 -9.88 14.68
C LEU A 280 -21.10 -8.70 13.72
N PRO A 281 -20.09 -7.79 13.86
CA PRO A 281 -19.93 -6.69 12.94
C PRO A 281 -19.21 -7.16 11.68
N LEU A 282 -19.86 -7.10 10.52
CA LEU A 282 -19.29 -7.35 9.21
C LEU A 282 -18.90 -6.04 8.57
N LYS A 283 -17.59 -5.82 8.35
CA LYS A 283 -17.07 -4.60 7.71
C LYS A 283 -17.38 -4.59 6.22
N LEU A 284 -17.65 -3.41 5.67
CA LEU A 284 -17.85 -3.21 4.24
C LEU A 284 -16.55 -3.49 3.46
N ILE A 285 -15.41 -2.99 3.97
CA ILE A 285 -14.07 -3.24 3.45
C ILE A 285 -13.35 -4.12 4.47
N SER A 286 -13.53 -5.44 4.37
CA SER A 286 -12.86 -6.41 5.25
C SER A 286 -11.39 -6.62 4.86
N ALA A 287 -11.06 -6.40 3.59
CA ALA A 287 -9.74 -6.61 3.02
C ALA A 287 -8.71 -5.50 3.39
N GLY A 288 -9.16 -4.36 3.95
CA GLY A 288 -8.26 -3.25 4.29
C GLY A 288 -7.57 -2.62 3.08
N VAL A 289 -6.30 -2.27 3.24
CA VAL A 289 -5.46 -1.65 2.19
C VAL A 289 -4.74 -2.67 1.29
N VAL A 290 -4.68 -3.94 1.70
CA VAL A 290 -3.89 -4.98 1.03
C VAL A 290 -4.22 -5.12 -0.46
N PRO A 291 -5.49 -5.10 -0.92
CA PRO A 291 -5.83 -5.17 -2.33
C PRO A 291 -5.23 -4.04 -3.18
N VAL A 292 -5.15 -2.84 -2.62
CA VAL A 292 -4.55 -1.68 -3.30
C VAL A 292 -3.05 -1.87 -3.49
N ILE A 293 -2.36 -2.35 -2.44
CA ILE A 293 -0.93 -2.66 -2.49
C ILE A 293 -0.67 -3.79 -3.50
N PHE A 294 -1.53 -4.81 -3.53
CA PHE A 294 -1.41 -5.93 -4.46
C PHE A 294 -1.62 -5.49 -5.91
N ALA A 295 -2.60 -4.64 -6.17
CA ALA A 295 -2.84 -4.10 -7.51
C ALA A 295 -1.63 -3.31 -8.02
N THR A 296 -1.04 -2.45 -7.19
CA THR A 296 0.16 -1.69 -7.56
C THR A 296 1.37 -2.60 -7.78
N ALA A 297 1.60 -3.58 -6.91
CA ALA A 297 2.70 -4.53 -7.04
C ALA A 297 2.55 -5.41 -8.31
N PHE A 298 1.33 -5.84 -8.62
CA PHE A 298 1.04 -6.62 -9.82
C PHE A 298 1.29 -5.82 -11.10
N LEU A 299 0.89 -4.56 -11.15
CA LEU A 299 1.13 -3.67 -12.30
C LEU A 299 2.62 -3.31 -12.45
N SER A 300 3.37 -3.25 -11.37
CA SER A 300 4.79 -2.91 -11.43
C SER A 300 5.65 -4.00 -12.09
N LEU A 301 5.24 -5.27 -12.08
CA LEU A 301 5.99 -6.36 -12.70
C LEU A 301 6.07 -6.25 -14.23
N PRO A 302 4.94 -6.15 -14.97
CA PRO A 302 4.99 -5.95 -16.42
C PRO A 302 5.68 -4.65 -16.81
N ALA A 303 5.52 -3.57 -16.01
CA ALA A 303 6.22 -2.31 -16.20
C ALA A 303 7.75 -2.50 -16.14
N LEU A 304 8.24 -3.22 -15.15
CA LEU A 304 9.66 -3.53 -14.97
C LEU A 304 10.19 -4.39 -16.13
N VAL A 305 9.46 -5.43 -16.52
CA VAL A 305 9.86 -6.29 -17.66
C VAL A 305 9.88 -5.50 -18.97
N GLY A 306 8.85 -4.69 -19.23
CA GLY A 306 8.78 -3.81 -20.39
C GLY A 306 9.96 -2.83 -20.46
N GLN A 307 10.31 -2.24 -19.31
CA GLN A 307 11.41 -1.31 -19.23
C GLN A 307 12.79 -1.98 -19.36
N LEU A 308 12.95 -3.20 -18.83
CA LEU A 308 14.14 -4.01 -19.06
C LEU A 308 14.36 -4.28 -20.52
N ILE A 309 13.35 -4.82 -21.20
CA ILE A 309 13.45 -5.17 -22.64
C ILE A 309 13.69 -3.90 -23.49
N SER A 310 13.00 -2.81 -23.18
CA SER A 310 13.19 -1.52 -23.86
C SER A 310 14.59 -0.92 -23.62
N SER A 311 15.22 -1.19 -22.48
CA SER A 311 16.60 -0.76 -22.20
C SER A 311 17.64 -1.64 -22.90
N MET A 312 17.34 -2.91 -23.14
CA MET A 312 18.22 -3.83 -23.88
C MET A 312 18.13 -3.62 -25.38
N ASP A 313 16.91 -3.42 -25.91
CA ASP A 313 16.64 -3.19 -27.33
C ASP A 313 15.76 -1.94 -27.48
N LYS A 314 16.42 -0.81 -27.77
CA LYS A 314 15.76 0.50 -27.94
C LYS A 314 14.79 0.55 -29.13
N GLY A 315 14.86 -0.41 -30.06
CA GLY A 315 14.01 -0.52 -31.24
C GLY A 315 12.71 -1.30 -31.02
N ASN A 316 12.56 -1.97 -29.88
CA ASN A 316 11.41 -2.84 -29.64
C ASN A 316 10.15 -2.03 -29.25
N ALA A 317 9.31 -1.75 -30.24
CA ALA A 317 8.07 -0.99 -30.06
C ALA A 317 7.09 -1.67 -29.06
N MET A 318 7.08 -3.02 -29.02
CA MET A 318 6.19 -3.78 -28.12
C MET A 318 6.60 -3.61 -26.65
N ALA A 319 7.90 -3.67 -26.36
CA ALA A 319 8.42 -3.47 -25.02
C ALA A 319 8.15 -2.06 -24.50
N LYS A 320 8.31 -1.06 -25.37
CA LYS A 320 7.98 0.33 -25.06
C LYS A 320 6.49 0.51 -24.78
N THR A 321 5.62 -0.07 -25.59
CA THR A 321 4.16 -0.02 -25.38
C THR A 321 3.77 -0.70 -24.06
N ILE A 322 4.34 -1.86 -23.72
CA ILE A 322 4.09 -2.53 -22.45
C ILE A 322 4.53 -1.64 -21.28
N SER A 323 5.74 -1.08 -21.33
CA SER A 323 6.21 -0.19 -20.27
C SER A 323 5.31 1.03 -20.10
N GLU A 324 4.85 1.66 -21.18
CA GLU A 324 3.95 2.83 -21.15
C GLU A 324 2.57 2.50 -20.57
N ILE A 325 1.97 1.36 -20.92
CA ILE A 325 0.65 0.94 -20.44
C ILE A 325 0.66 0.61 -18.94
N PHE A 326 1.70 -0.06 -18.46
CA PHE A 326 1.79 -0.54 -17.08
C PHE A 326 2.54 0.41 -16.15
N THR A 327 3.12 1.49 -16.66
CA THR A 327 3.71 2.53 -15.81
C THR A 327 2.62 3.52 -15.40
N MET A 328 2.66 3.91 -14.14
CA MET A 328 1.74 4.89 -13.57
C MET A 328 1.84 6.21 -14.32
N PRO A 329 0.76 6.75 -14.90
CA PRO A 329 0.80 8.02 -15.59
C PRO A 329 1.11 9.15 -14.60
N ASN A 330 2.14 9.92 -14.90
CA ASN A 330 2.56 11.06 -14.09
C ASN A 330 2.50 12.33 -14.94
N ALA A 331 2.09 13.39 -14.29
CA ALA A 331 1.92 14.68 -14.90
C ALA A 331 3.23 15.30 -15.44
N SER A 332 4.39 14.96 -14.85
CA SER A 332 5.69 15.50 -15.26
C SER A 332 6.12 15.11 -16.68
N ASN A 333 5.70 13.92 -17.15
CA ASN A 333 6.05 13.41 -18.48
C ASN A 333 4.91 13.47 -19.49
N PHE A 334 3.79 14.08 -19.10
CA PHE A 334 2.62 14.17 -19.98
C PHE A 334 2.95 14.76 -21.34
N LYS A 335 3.71 15.85 -21.42
CA LYS A 335 4.11 16.50 -22.66
C LYS A 335 5.10 15.68 -23.51
N THR A 336 5.93 14.85 -22.87
CA THR A 336 6.92 14.00 -23.56
C THR A 336 6.31 12.69 -24.05
N LEU A 337 5.38 12.11 -23.30
CA LEU A 337 4.68 10.87 -23.66
C LEU A 337 3.53 11.12 -24.66
N TYR A 338 2.89 12.29 -24.58
CA TYR A 338 1.72 12.65 -25.38
C TYR A 338 1.86 14.02 -26.05
N PRO A 339 2.78 14.18 -27.00
CA PRO A 339 3.03 15.46 -27.68
C PRO A 339 1.81 15.99 -28.46
N ASN A 340 0.88 15.11 -28.84
CA ASN A 340 -0.34 15.45 -29.60
C ASN A 340 -1.61 15.61 -28.75
N GLY A 341 -1.46 15.78 -27.43
CA GLY A 341 -2.60 15.86 -26.50
C GLY A 341 -2.94 14.52 -25.85
N ILE A 342 -4.10 14.47 -25.19
CA ILE A 342 -4.51 13.31 -24.39
C ILE A 342 -4.83 12.14 -25.31
N ASN A 343 -4.05 11.08 -25.20
CA ASN A 343 -4.30 9.82 -25.88
C ASN A 343 -5.21 8.92 -25.02
N GLU A 344 -6.05 8.11 -25.65
CA GLU A 344 -6.90 7.10 -24.99
C GLU A 344 -6.09 6.17 -24.08
N ARG A 345 -4.80 5.99 -24.35
CA ARG A 345 -3.87 5.16 -23.55
C ARG A 345 -3.70 5.62 -22.09
N TRP A 346 -3.92 6.92 -21.82
CA TRP A 346 -3.82 7.45 -20.43
C TRP A 346 -4.84 6.83 -19.48
N PHE A 347 -6.02 6.47 -20.00
CA PHE A 347 -7.07 5.84 -19.22
C PHE A 347 -6.88 4.34 -19.01
N ILE A 348 -5.97 3.69 -19.75
CA ILE A 348 -5.75 2.23 -19.65
C ILE A 348 -5.22 1.86 -18.27
N TYR A 349 -4.19 2.56 -17.77
CA TYR A 349 -3.63 2.28 -16.44
C TYR A 349 -4.65 2.46 -15.32
N PRO A 350 -5.36 3.60 -15.18
CA PRO A 350 -6.39 3.77 -14.16
C PRO A 350 -7.51 2.74 -14.24
N ALA A 351 -7.95 2.38 -15.46
CA ALA A 351 -8.99 1.37 -15.65
C ALA A 351 -8.51 -0.02 -15.22
N LEU A 352 -7.28 -0.39 -15.58
CA LEU A 352 -6.67 -1.66 -15.22
C LEU A 352 -6.41 -1.73 -13.71
N TYR A 353 -5.97 -0.62 -13.12
CA TYR A 353 -5.81 -0.48 -11.68
C TYR A 353 -7.13 -0.64 -10.93
N PHE A 354 -8.21 0.04 -11.38
CA PHE A 354 -9.56 -0.12 -10.85
C PHE A 354 -9.99 -1.60 -10.86
N LEU A 355 -9.86 -2.23 -12.02
CA LEU A 355 -10.25 -3.64 -12.20
C LEU A 355 -9.48 -4.55 -11.26
N LEU A 356 -8.16 -4.37 -11.14
CA LEU A 356 -7.32 -5.15 -10.24
C LEU A 356 -7.66 -4.90 -8.77
N VAL A 357 -7.90 -3.66 -8.36
CA VAL A 357 -8.31 -3.34 -6.99
C VAL A 357 -9.63 -4.04 -6.66
N VAL A 358 -10.62 -4.00 -7.56
CA VAL A 358 -11.90 -4.69 -7.37
C VAL A 358 -11.70 -6.21 -7.28
N LEU A 359 -10.93 -6.78 -8.20
CA LEU A 359 -10.63 -8.22 -8.26
C LEU A 359 -9.90 -8.68 -6.99
N PHE A 360 -8.84 -8.00 -6.61
CA PHE A 360 -8.08 -8.36 -5.40
C PHE A 360 -8.89 -8.13 -4.12
N THR A 361 -9.74 -7.11 -4.05
CA THR A 361 -10.62 -6.91 -2.88
C THR A 361 -11.59 -8.07 -2.74
N TYR A 362 -12.18 -8.50 -3.84
CA TYR A 362 -13.11 -9.63 -3.84
C TYR A 362 -12.41 -10.93 -3.45
N PHE A 363 -11.28 -11.20 -4.07
CA PHE A 363 -10.46 -12.38 -3.83
C PHE A 363 -9.92 -12.43 -2.38
N TYR A 364 -9.34 -11.34 -1.89
CA TYR A 364 -8.74 -11.29 -0.56
C TYR A 364 -9.77 -11.41 0.55
N THR A 365 -10.96 -10.82 0.37
CA THR A 365 -12.05 -10.98 1.33
C THR A 365 -12.50 -12.45 1.42
N SER A 366 -12.52 -13.18 0.30
CA SER A 366 -12.89 -14.60 0.29
C SER A 366 -11.88 -15.51 1.02
N ILE A 367 -10.61 -15.07 1.08
CA ILE A 367 -9.56 -15.80 1.82
C ILE A 367 -9.66 -15.54 3.33
N ILE A 368 -9.87 -14.27 3.72
CA ILE A 368 -9.86 -13.91 5.14
C ILE A 368 -11.13 -14.38 5.85
N PHE A 369 -12.27 -14.34 5.17
CA PHE A 369 -13.56 -14.58 5.78
C PHE A 369 -14.07 -15.98 5.46
N ASN A 370 -13.67 -16.96 6.29
CA ASN A 370 -14.17 -18.34 6.18
C ASN A 370 -15.55 -18.46 6.85
N THR A 371 -16.61 -18.37 6.05
CA THR A 371 -18.01 -18.43 6.52
C THR A 371 -18.37 -19.75 7.17
N LYS A 372 -17.80 -20.86 6.69
CA LYS A 372 -18.03 -22.20 7.24
C LYS A 372 -17.47 -22.32 8.66
N GLU A 373 -16.22 -21.93 8.85
CA GLU A 373 -15.56 -21.96 10.16
C GLU A 373 -16.30 -21.08 11.19
N ILE A 374 -16.75 -19.89 10.78
CA ILE A 374 -17.54 -19.00 11.65
C ILE A 374 -18.87 -19.64 12.03
N ALA A 375 -19.60 -20.23 11.06
CA ALA A 375 -20.86 -20.89 11.31
C ALA A 375 -20.73 -22.11 12.23
N ASP A 376 -19.69 -22.93 12.04
CA ASP A 376 -19.38 -24.07 12.89
C ASP A 376 -19.01 -23.65 14.32
N ASN A 377 -18.21 -22.60 14.47
CA ASN A 377 -17.85 -22.05 15.78
C ASN A 377 -19.08 -21.48 16.51
N LEU A 378 -19.98 -20.78 15.79
CA LEU A 378 -21.25 -20.33 16.36
C LEU A 378 -22.11 -21.49 16.81
N GLN A 379 -22.22 -22.55 16.00
CA GLN A 379 -23.00 -23.73 16.33
C GLN A 379 -22.44 -24.45 17.56
N LYS A 380 -21.12 -24.65 17.64
CA LYS A 380 -20.45 -25.26 18.81
C LYS A 380 -20.67 -24.46 20.09
N GLN A 381 -20.76 -23.13 20.00
CA GLN A 381 -21.02 -22.24 21.13
C GLN A 381 -22.52 -22.11 21.47
N GLY A 382 -23.42 -22.74 20.71
CA GLY A 382 -24.87 -22.63 20.90
C GLY A 382 -25.44 -21.27 20.44
N GLY A 383 -24.71 -20.56 19.58
CA GLY A 383 -25.15 -19.31 18.97
C GLY A 383 -25.97 -19.55 17.71
N PHE A 384 -26.99 -18.76 17.48
CA PHE A 384 -27.81 -18.81 16.26
C PHE A 384 -28.22 -17.40 15.82
N ILE A 385 -28.45 -17.27 14.51
CA ILE A 385 -28.99 -16.05 13.91
C ILE A 385 -30.52 -16.20 13.84
N GLU A 386 -31.24 -15.16 14.22
CA GLU A 386 -32.70 -15.19 14.22
C GLU A 386 -33.24 -15.44 12.81
N GLY A 387 -34.10 -16.44 12.67
CA GLY A 387 -34.67 -16.86 11.38
C GLY A 387 -33.78 -17.75 10.52
N VAL A 388 -32.56 -18.13 10.97
CA VAL A 388 -31.61 -18.97 10.22
C VAL A 388 -31.24 -20.22 11.04
N ARG A 389 -31.34 -21.42 10.43
CA ARG A 389 -30.95 -22.66 11.10
C ARG A 389 -29.44 -22.70 11.32
N PRO A 390 -28.94 -23.12 12.53
CA PRO A 390 -27.52 -23.31 12.79
C PRO A 390 -26.86 -24.30 11.82
N GLY A 391 -25.58 -24.12 11.54
CA GLY A 391 -24.78 -24.96 10.64
C GLY A 391 -24.69 -24.42 9.21
N ILE A 392 -24.80 -25.28 8.21
CA ILE A 392 -24.61 -24.94 6.78
C ILE A 392 -25.50 -23.78 6.31
N THR A 393 -26.75 -23.71 6.80
CA THR A 393 -27.66 -22.61 6.43
C THR A 393 -27.16 -21.25 6.93
N THR A 394 -26.54 -21.23 8.11
CA THR A 394 -25.89 -20.02 8.65
C THR A 394 -24.67 -19.63 7.81
N ALA A 395 -23.84 -20.61 7.38
CA ALA A 395 -22.71 -20.35 6.50
C ALA A 395 -23.16 -19.72 5.17
N ASN A 396 -24.16 -20.30 4.51
CA ASN A 396 -24.70 -19.79 3.25
C ASN A 396 -25.33 -18.39 3.41
N TYR A 397 -25.97 -18.12 4.53
CA TYR A 397 -26.52 -16.79 4.83
C TYR A 397 -25.39 -15.75 4.98
N LEU A 398 -24.35 -16.08 5.76
CA LEU A 398 -23.19 -15.21 5.95
C LEU A 398 -22.45 -14.98 4.63
N GLU A 399 -22.27 -16.01 3.81
CA GLU A 399 -21.65 -15.91 2.50
C GLU A 399 -22.40 -14.96 1.57
N LYS A 400 -23.73 -15.09 1.51
CA LYS A 400 -24.60 -14.21 0.70
C LYS A 400 -24.53 -12.75 1.15
N VAL A 401 -24.48 -12.51 2.47
CA VAL A 401 -24.33 -11.17 3.03
C VAL A 401 -22.95 -10.60 2.71
N MET A 402 -21.89 -11.39 2.92
CA MET A 402 -20.50 -10.97 2.64
C MET A 402 -20.27 -10.69 1.17
N THR A 403 -20.77 -11.52 0.27
CA THR A 403 -20.62 -11.31 -1.19
C THR A 403 -21.22 -9.98 -1.62
N ARG A 404 -22.41 -9.63 -1.10
CA ARG A 404 -23.06 -8.34 -1.40
C ARG A 404 -22.27 -7.15 -0.81
N LEU A 405 -21.85 -7.25 0.45
CA LEU A 405 -21.04 -6.22 1.09
C LEU A 405 -19.71 -6.02 0.36
N ASN A 406 -19.07 -7.12 0.01
CA ASN A 406 -17.76 -7.10 -0.67
C ASN A 406 -17.86 -6.47 -2.07
N LEU A 407 -18.93 -6.73 -2.82
CA LEU A 407 -19.16 -6.10 -4.12
C LEU A 407 -19.20 -4.56 -4.00
N PHE A 408 -20.00 -4.04 -3.07
CA PHE A 408 -20.08 -2.60 -2.83
C PHE A 408 -18.76 -2.04 -2.30
N GLY A 409 -18.11 -2.73 -1.36
CA GLY A 409 -16.82 -2.33 -0.81
C GLY A 409 -15.71 -2.30 -1.86
N ALA A 410 -15.64 -3.31 -2.73
CA ALA A 410 -14.67 -3.40 -3.79
C ALA A 410 -14.84 -2.29 -4.84
N LEU A 411 -16.08 -2.06 -5.30
CA LEU A 411 -16.38 -0.97 -6.23
C LEU A 411 -16.05 0.40 -5.61
N ALA A 412 -16.48 0.63 -4.37
CA ALA A 412 -16.21 1.89 -3.67
C ALA A 412 -14.70 2.13 -3.49
N LEU A 413 -13.94 1.11 -3.08
CA LEU A 413 -12.48 1.20 -2.94
C LEU A 413 -11.80 1.46 -4.29
N GLY A 414 -12.24 0.76 -5.36
CA GLY A 414 -11.73 0.96 -6.71
C GLY A 414 -11.99 2.39 -7.22
N PHE A 415 -13.19 2.93 -7.02
CA PHE A 415 -13.50 4.32 -7.38
C PHE A 415 -12.62 5.32 -6.61
N ILE A 416 -12.47 5.15 -5.29
CA ILE A 416 -11.59 6.03 -4.51
C ILE A 416 -10.14 5.93 -5.00
N ALA A 417 -9.69 4.74 -5.35
CA ALA A 417 -8.34 4.52 -5.87
C ALA A 417 -8.11 5.19 -7.24
N MET A 418 -9.17 5.41 -8.04
CA MET A 418 -9.09 6.14 -9.31
C MET A 418 -9.08 7.66 -9.17
N ILE A 419 -9.64 8.21 -8.09
CA ILE A 419 -9.81 9.67 -7.96
C ILE A 419 -8.48 10.44 -8.12
N PRO A 420 -7.34 9.99 -7.55
CA PRO A 420 -6.07 10.69 -7.74
C PRO A 420 -5.66 10.85 -9.21
N PHE A 421 -5.92 9.84 -10.05
CA PHE A 421 -5.61 9.91 -11.47
C PHE A 421 -6.51 10.90 -12.21
N ILE A 422 -7.79 10.91 -11.84
CA ILE A 422 -8.76 11.86 -12.41
C ILE A 422 -8.40 13.29 -12.01
N THR A 423 -7.98 13.50 -10.76
CA THR A 423 -7.58 14.83 -10.27
C THR A 423 -6.30 15.34 -10.94
N ASP A 424 -5.30 14.48 -11.18
CA ASP A 424 -4.10 14.86 -11.92
C ASP A 424 -4.42 15.21 -13.38
N TYR A 425 -5.29 14.41 -14.00
CA TYR A 425 -5.77 14.71 -15.35
C TYR A 425 -6.43 16.09 -15.45
N VAL A 426 -7.35 16.40 -14.52
CA VAL A 426 -8.02 17.70 -14.48
C VAL A 426 -7.03 18.84 -14.16
N ALA A 427 -6.06 18.60 -13.29
CA ALA A 427 -5.03 19.59 -12.96
C ALA A 427 -4.16 19.94 -14.18
N ILE A 428 -3.76 18.94 -14.96
CA ILE A 428 -2.98 19.14 -16.20
C ILE A 428 -3.78 19.95 -17.22
N MET A 429 -5.07 19.64 -17.37
CA MET A 429 -5.96 20.35 -18.29
C MET A 429 -6.15 21.83 -17.93
N LEU A 430 -6.20 22.15 -16.63
CA LEU A 430 -6.49 23.49 -16.14
C LEU A 430 -5.24 24.39 -16.01
N SER A 431 -4.08 23.81 -15.67
CA SER A 431 -2.90 24.61 -15.28
C SER A 431 -1.66 24.36 -16.13
N ASP A 432 -1.70 23.43 -17.09
CA ASP A 432 -0.50 22.96 -17.83
C ASP A 432 0.69 22.57 -16.94
N ALA A 433 0.48 22.52 -15.63
CA ALA A 433 1.50 22.25 -14.62
C ALA A 433 1.26 20.88 -13.98
N PRO A 434 2.26 20.01 -13.96
CA PRO A 434 2.17 18.73 -13.29
C PRO A 434 2.18 18.93 -11.76
N MET A 435 1.11 18.55 -11.08
CA MET A 435 1.07 18.64 -9.61
C MET A 435 1.52 17.35 -8.90
N GLY A 436 1.67 16.24 -9.64
CA GLY A 436 2.18 14.97 -9.13
C GLY A 436 1.30 14.33 -8.03
N LEU A 437 0.00 14.60 -8.07
CA LEU A 437 -0.96 14.17 -7.05
C LEU A 437 -1.34 12.70 -7.16
N SER A 438 -1.21 12.08 -8.34
CA SER A 438 -1.47 10.66 -8.52
C SER A 438 -0.58 9.81 -7.63
N LEU A 439 0.73 10.12 -7.58
CA LEU A 439 1.68 9.48 -6.68
C LEU A 439 1.36 9.77 -5.20
N SER A 440 0.97 11.02 -4.90
CA SER A 440 0.60 11.43 -3.54
C SER A 440 -0.78 10.88 -3.12
N GLY A 441 -1.73 10.79 -4.06
CA GLY A 441 -3.11 10.39 -3.76
C GLY A 441 -3.24 8.90 -3.44
N THR A 442 -2.60 8.02 -4.20
CA THR A 442 -2.54 6.58 -3.87
C THR A 442 -1.78 6.33 -2.57
N GLY A 443 -0.68 7.08 -2.35
CA GLY A 443 0.04 7.06 -1.09
C GLY A 443 -0.82 7.51 0.09
N LEU A 444 -1.59 8.58 -0.06
CA LEU A 444 -2.53 9.08 0.95
C LEU A 444 -3.59 8.02 1.31
N LEU A 445 -4.16 7.33 0.31
CA LEU A 445 -5.11 6.25 0.52
C LEU A 445 -4.51 5.14 1.39
N ILE A 446 -3.28 4.71 1.08
CA ILE A 446 -2.55 3.70 1.84
C ILE A 446 -2.30 4.21 3.26
N VAL A 447 -1.79 5.43 3.41
CA VAL A 447 -1.47 6.04 4.72
C VAL A 447 -2.69 6.08 5.62
N VAL A 448 -3.83 6.58 5.12
CA VAL A 448 -5.05 6.71 5.94
C VAL A 448 -5.62 5.35 6.33
N THR A 449 -5.67 4.41 5.38
CA THR A 449 -6.22 3.08 5.67
C THR A 449 -5.35 2.31 6.67
N VAL A 450 -4.03 2.36 6.52
CA VAL A 450 -3.08 1.74 7.46
C VAL A 450 -3.16 2.42 8.83
N ALA A 451 -3.25 3.75 8.88
CA ALA A 451 -3.41 4.48 10.14
C ALA A 451 -4.70 4.06 10.88
N LEU A 452 -5.84 3.98 10.16
CA LEU A 452 -7.10 3.53 10.74
C LEU A 452 -7.05 2.07 11.20
N GLU A 453 -6.40 1.19 10.45
CA GLU A 453 -6.23 -0.21 10.82
C GLU A 453 -5.37 -0.35 12.09
N ASN A 454 -4.25 0.37 12.16
CA ASN A 454 -3.38 0.39 13.33
C ASN A 454 -4.08 0.96 14.57
N LEU A 455 -4.83 2.05 14.42
CA LEU A 455 -5.61 2.63 15.52
C LEU A 455 -6.64 1.63 16.06
N ARG A 456 -7.32 0.86 15.19
CA ARG A 456 -8.27 -0.17 15.62
C ARG A 456 -7.59 -1.33 16.35
N GLN A 457 -6.43 -1.76 15.87
CA GLN A 457 -5.66 -2.82 16.54
C GLN A 457 -5.15 -2.36 17.91
N LEU A 458 -4.71 -1.12 18.01
CA LEU A 458 -4.35 -0.50 19.30
C LEU A 458 -5.55 -0.42 20.23
N ASP A 459 -6.73 -0.01 19.73
CA ASP A 459 -7.97 0.09 20.53
C ASP A 459 -8.41 -1.30 21.05
N SER A 460 -8.38 -2.33 20.20
CA SER A 460 -8.73 -3.70 20.58
C SER A 460 -7.79 -4.28 21.65
N ARG A 461 -6.48 -4.03 21.52
CA ARG A 461 -5.49 -4.44 22.52
C ARG A 461 -5.59 -3.64 23.82
N ALA A 462 -5.86 -2.35 23.71
CA ALA A 462 -6.08 -1.49 24.87
C ALA A 462 -7.24 -2.00 25.73
N LEU A 463 -8.31 -2.48 25.10
CA LEU A 463 -9.45 -3.09 25.80
C LEU A 463 -9.05 -4.39 26.51
N MET A 464 -8.25 -5.27 25.87
CA MET A 464 -7.79 -6.51 26.49
C MET A 464 -6.96 -6.25 27.74
N VAL A 465 -6.00 -5.33 27.66
CA VAL A 465 -5.12 -4.97 28.78
C VAL A 465 -5.89 -4.32 29.92
N THR A 466 -6.90 -3.50 29.61
CA THR A 466 -7.72 -2.86 30.67
C THR A 466 -8.58 -3.90 31.42
N TYR A 467 -8.96 -5.01 30.77
CA TYR A 467 -9.67 -6.11 31.45
C TYR A 467 -8.78 -6.91 32.39
N ASP A 468 -7.51 -7.09 32.08
CA ASP A 468 -6.55 -7.82 32.93
C ASP A 468 -6.17 -7.00 34.18
N ASP A 469 -6.17 -5.67 34.11
CA ASP A 469 -5.92 -4.78 35.24
C ASP A 469 -7.08 -4.74 36.28
N TYR A 470 -8.26 -5.30 35.95
CA TYR A 470 -9.41 -5.42 36.83
C TYR A 470 -9.54 -6.79 37.56
N LYS A 471 -8.59 -7.71 37.31
CA LYS A 471 -8.44 -8.96 38.06
C LYS A 471 -7.38 -8.84 39.15
#